data_0ae461665ddbe99b03798195a2fb6ff6
#
_entry.id   0ae461665ddbe99b03798195a2fb6ff6
#
_cell.length_a   1.000
_cell.length_b   1.000
_cell.length_c   1.000
_cell.angle_alpha   90.00
_cell.angle_beta   90.00
_cell.angle_gamma   90.00
#
_symmetry.space_group_name_H-M   'P 1'
#
loop_
_entity.id
_entity.type
_entity.pdbx_description
1 polymer ?
#
loop_
_entity_poly.entity_id
_entity_poly.type
_entity_poly.pdbx_seq_one_letter_code
_entity_poly.pdbx_strand_id
1 'polypeptide(L)'
;MTSLSILAKPNFILSFLPALGLILLFQKRSLRRLPWKLLTAMMIPAIILLLYQYAIKYYVNSDQQLVVIPFKAVLAYTGNAFNLFFFYLLSILFPLLVSVFFRKCIENRFEFFLVWMNFGIAILTAILVVEQPHMGSFNLMWGQNLASFLLFTYCLGWLLKNLWVLKQKNWQTATIVLALSLHIISGIVYTLITILFPGPVI
;
A
#
# COMPACT_ATOMS: atom_id res chain seq x y z
N MET A 1 -16.14 9.50 -8.91
CA MET A 1 -15.26 8.35 -9.17
C MET A 1 -14.85 7.60 -7.91
N THR A 2 -14.47 8.27 -6.81
CA THR A 2 -14.09 7.64 -5.53
C THR A 2 -15.14 6.68 -4.97
N SER A 3 -16.43 7.03 -4.98
CA SER A 3 -17.50 6.18 -4.43
C SER A 3 -17.65 4.85 -5.17
N LEU A 4 -17.52 4.84 -6.51
CA LEU A 4 -17.57 3.62 -7.32
C LEU A 4 -16.35 2.72 -7.06
N SER A 5 -15.18 3.30 -6.87
CA SER A 5 -13.96 2.56 -6.51
C SER A 5 -14.08 1.88 -5.13
N ILE A 6 -14.71 2.55 -4.16
CA ILE A 6 -14.96 2.00 -2.82
C ILE A 6 -15.96 0.84 -2.89
N LEU A 7 -17.01 0.96 -3.69
CA LEU A 7 -17.98 -0.12 -3.89
C LEU A 7 -17.35 -1.34 -4.55
N ALA A 8 -16.39 -1.14 -5.46
CA ALA A 8 -15.70 -2.24 -6.12
C ALA A 8 -14.67 -2.94 -5.19
N LYS A 9 -13.84 -2.17 -4.47
CA LYS A 9 -12.83 -2.71 -3.53
C LYS A 9 -12.50 -1.69 -2.44
N PRO A 10 -13.09 -1.82 -1.25
CA PRO A 10 -12.91 -0.86 -0.13
C PRO A 10 -11.54 -0.91 0.52
N ASN A 11 -10.73 -1.93 0.22
CA ASN A 11 -9.52 -2.28 0.97
C ASN A 11 -8.47 -1.17 1.01
N PHE A 12 -8.36 -0.39 -0.07
CA PHE A 12 -7.46 0.76 -0.10
C PHE A 12 -7.88 1.86 0.90
N ILE A 13 -9.18 2.13 0.99
CA ILE A 13 -9.71 3.16 1.89
C ILE A 13 -9.52 2.76 3.36
N LEU A 14 -9.53 1.46 3.69
CA LEU A 14 -9.28 0.96 5.04
C LEU A 14 -7.89 1.33 5.57
N SER A 15 -6.88 1.46 4.72
CA SER A 15 -5.56 1.92 5.11
C SER A 15 -5.39 3.43 4.93
N PHE A 16 -5.97 4.00 3.89
CA PHE A 16 -5.79 5.40 3.54
C PHE A 16 -6.45 6.37 4.55
N LEU A 17 -7.68 6.08 5.00
CA LEU A 17 -8.37 6.95 5.96
C LEU A 17 -7.65 7.04 7.31
N PRO A 18 -7.23 5.93 7.95
CA PRO A 18 -6.43 6.02 9.17
C PRO A 18 -5.09 6.72 8.95
N ALA A 19 -4.42 6.48 7.82
CA ALA A 19 -3.17 7.16 7.47
C ALA A 19 -3.35 8.67 7.40
N LEU A 20 -4.37 9.12 6.70
CA LEU A 20 -4.72 10.52 6.59
C LEU A 20 -5.05 11.11 7.97
N GLY A 21 -5.89 10.42 8.75
CA GLY A 21 -6.27 10.83 10.10
C GLY A 21 -5.05 11.02 11.02
N LEU A 22 -4.14 10.03 11.04
CA LEU A 22 -2.92 10.10 11.84
C LEU A 22 -2.02 11.28 11.44
N ILE A 23 -1.78 11.46 10.14
CA ILE A 23 -0.97 12.59 9.67
C ILE A 23 -1.60 13.92 10.05
N LEU A 24 -2.92 14.06 9.93
CA LEU A 24 -3.62 15.26 10.32
C LEU A 24 -3.49 15.54 11.82
N LEU A 25 -3.49 14.52 12.66
CA LEU A 25 -3.29 14.65 14.11
C LEU A 25 -1.85 15.09 14.46
N PHE A 26 -0.85 14.55 13.76
CA PHE A 26 0.56 14.83 14.08
C PHE A 26 1.09 16.12 13.44
N GLN A 27 0.59 16.49 12.28
CA GLN A 27 1.03 17.69 11.56
C GLN A 27 0.13 18.91 11.81
N LYS A 28 0.03 19.36 13.06
CA LYS A 28 -0.81 20.51 13.45
C LYS A 28 -0.65 21.77 12.58
N ARG A 29 0.52 22.05 12.03
CA ARG A 29 0.77 23.17 11.10
C ARG A 29 0.06 23.01 9.76
N SER A 30 -0.12 21.78 9.30
CA SER A 30 -0.81 21.47 8.04
C SER A 30 -2.32 21.57 8.17
N LEU A 31 -2.88 21.36 9.37
CA LEU A 31 -4.32 21.38 9.65
C LEU A 31 -5.01 22.69 9.25
N ARG A 32 -4.36 23.83 9.45
CA ARG A 32 -4.95 25.15 9.14
C ARG A 32 -5.05 25.43 7.63
N ARG A 33 -4.25 24.74 6.81
CA ARG A 33 -4.21 24.94 5.35
C ARG A 33 -4.99 23.88 4.58
N LEU A 34 -5.53 22.88 5.26
CA LEU A 34 -6.25 21.80 4.63
C LEU A 34 -7.65 22.25 4.18
N PRO A 35 -8.08 21.84 3.00
CA PRO A 35 -9.42 22.09 2.54
C PRO A 35 -10.41 21.15 3.26
N TRP A 36 -10.73 21.47 4.53
CA TRP A 36 -11.60 20.66 5.39
C TRP A 36 -12.93 20.31 4.72
N LYS A 37 -13.51 21.24 3.97
CA LYS A 37 -14.75 21.00 3.23
C LYS A 37 -14.58 19.87 2.21
N LEU A 38 -13.45 19.83 1.50
CA LEU A 38 -13.17 18.77 0.53
C LEU A 38 -12.89 17.43 1.23
N LEU A 39 -12.11 17.47 2.32
CA LEU A 39 -11.80 16.26 3.10
C LEU A 39 -13.06 15.65 3.72
N THR A 40 -13.90 16.44 4.36
CA THR A 40 -15.16 15.93 4.93
C THR A 40 -16.11 15.43 3.86
N ALA A 41 -16.21 16.11 2.72
CA ALA A 41 -17.00 15.67 1.58
C ALA A 41 -16.51 14.33 0.99
N MET A 42 -15.23 14.01 1.10
CA MET A 42 -14.68 12.70 0.67
C MET A 42 -14.76 11.65 1.78
N MET A 43 -14.46 12.00 3.01
CA MET A 43 -14.38 11.05 4.13
C MET A 43 -15.77 10.54 4.57
N ILE A 44 -16.77 11.42 4.65
CA ILE A 44 -18.10 11.03 5.12
C ILE A 44 -18.73 9.96 4.22
N PRO A 45 -18.84 10.14 2.89
CA PRO A 45 -19.34 9.08 2.01
C PRO A 45 -18.50 7.80 2.06
N ALA A 46 -17.18 7.93 2.18
CA ALA A 46 -16.29 6.77 2.27
C ALA A 46 -16.57 5.95 3.53
N ILE A 47 -16.71 6.59 4.68
CA ILE A 47 -17.02 5.93 5.96
C ILE A 47 -18.40 5.27 5.89
N ILE A 48 -19.42 5.97 5.37
CA ILE A 48 -20.78 5.41 5.23
C ILE A 48 -20.75 4.16 4.34
N LEU A 49 -20.06 4.21 3.20
CA LEU A 49 -19.95 3.07 2.29
C LEU A 49 -19.19 1.90 2.92
N LEU A 50 -18.12 2.16 3.67
CA LEU A 50 -17.39 1.12 4.39
C LEU A 50 -18.25 0.45 5.46
N LEU A 51 -19.01 1.22 6.24
CA LEU A 51 -19.92 0.71 7.25
C LEU A 51 -21.03 -0.13 6.61
N TYR A 52 -21.59 0.34 5.50
CA TYR A 52 -22.60 -0.39 4.75
C TYR A 52 -22.06 -1.72 4.21
N GLN A 53 -20.87 -1.72 3.60
CA GLN A 53 -20.23 -2.96 3.11
C GLN A 53 -19.89 -3.91 4.24
N TYR A 54 -19.40 -3.40 5.36
CA TYR A 54 -19.12 -4.18 6.55
C TYR A 54 -20.41 -4.85 7.06
N ALA A 55 -21.50 -4.10 7.16
CA ALA A 55 -22.78 -4.63 7.60
C ALA A 55 -23.31 -5.74 6.67
N ILE A 56 -23.27 -5.51 5.35
CA ILE A 56 -23.71 -6.56 4.41
C ILE A 56 -22.80 -7.79 4.48
N LYS A 57 -21.49 -7.60 4.49
CA LYS A 57 -20.55 -8.72 4.38
C LYS A 57 -20.48 -9.57 5.63
N TYR A 58 -20.54 -8.96 6.82
CA TYR A 58 -20.27 -9.66 8.08
C TYR A 58 -21.49 -9.80 8.99
N TYR A 59 -22.53 -8.99 8.80
CA TYR A 59 -23.73 -9.06 9.62
C TYR A 59 -24.85 -9.81 8.91
N VAL A 60 -25.04 -9.59 7.61
CA VAL A 60 -26.06 -10.28 6.82
C VAL A 60 -25.55 -11.66 6.38
N ASN A 61 -24.30 -11.78 5.95
CA ASN A 61 -23.66 -13.04 5.58
C ASN A 61 -22.81 -13.52 6.77
N SER A 62 -23.44 -14.15 7.74
CA SER A 62 -22.83 -14.58 9.02
C SER A 62 -21.68 -15.59 8.90
N ASP A 63 -21.44 -16.14 7.71
CA ASP A 63 -20.39 -17.14 7.47
C ASP A 63 -18.98 -16.55 7.38
N GLN A 64 -18.86 -15.22 7.29
CA GLN A 64 -17.57 -14.55 7.19
C GLN A 64 -17.27 -13.78 8.47
N GLN A 65 -16.05 -13.93 8.97
CA GLN A 65 -15.57 -13.22 10.16
C GLN A 65 -14.19 -12.63 9.91
N LEU A 66 -13.97 -11.44 10.49
CA LEU A 66 -12.64 -10.85 10.59
C LEU A 66 -12.01 -11.30 11.90
N VAL A 67 -10.87 -11.98 11.80
CA VAL A 67 -10.15 -12.50 12.97
C VAL A 67 -8.74 -11.95 12.98
N VAL A 68 -8.26 -11.61 14.17
CA VAL A 68 -6.87 -11.16 14.34
C VAL A 68 -5.99 -12.39 14.57
N ILE A 69 -5.30 -12.83 13.51
CA ILE A 69 -4.33 -13.92 13.57
C ILE A 69 -3.07 -13.45 12.81
N PRO A 70 -2.04 -13.01 13.54
CA PRO A 70 -0.84 -12.45 12.93
C PRO A 70 -0.18 -13.42 11.95
N PHE A 71 0.27 -12.89 10.83
CA PHE A 71 1.00 -13.58 9.76
C PHE A 71 0.24 -14.67 9.00
N LYS A 72 -0.94 -15.10 9.44
CA LYS A 72 -1.66 -16.24 8.84
C LYS A 72 -1.96 -16.03 7.35
N ALA A 73 -2.55 -14.87 7.01
CA ALA A 73 -2.92 -14.57 5.62
C ALA A 73 -1.68 -14.44 4.72
N VAL A 74 -0.67 -13.70 5.19
CA VAL A 74 0.55 -13.45 4.39
C VAL A 74 1.40 -14.71 4.22
N LEU A 75 1.48 -15.59 5.23
CA LEU A 75 2.16 -16.88 5.12
C LEU A 75 1.40 -17.84 4.21
N ALA A 76 0.06 -17.84 4.25
CA ALA A 76 -0.74 -18.62 3.31
C ALA A 76 -0.53 -18.16 1.85
N TYR A 77 -0.31 -16.86 1.64
CA TYR A 77 -0.01 -16.29 0.32
C TYR A 77 1.40 -16.60 -0.17
N THR A 78 2.40 -16.52 0.70
CA THR A 78 3.81 -16.66 0.33
C THR A 78 4.36 -18.09 0.50
N GLY A 79 3.60 -18.97 1.14
CA GLY A 79 3.94 -20.35 1.43
C GLY A 79 4.91 -20.54 2.59
N ASN A 80 5.85 -19.62 2.82
CA ASN A 80 6.83 -19.70 3.92
C ASN A 80 7.39 -18.33 4.32
N ALA A 81 8.06 -18.28 5.47
CA ALA A 81 8.63 -17.04 6.03
C ALA A 81 9.77 -16.45 5.18
N PHE A 82 10.53 -17.28 4.47
CA PHE A 82 11.61 -16.83 3.61
C PHE A 82 11.05 -16.07 2.40
N ASN A 83 10.07 -16.65 1.71
CA ASN A 83 9.37 -15.98 0.61
C ASN A 83 8.69 -14.69 1.08
N LEU A 84 8.09 -14.71 2.27
CA LEU A 84 7.48 -13.53 2.88
C LEU A 84 8.48 -12.39 3.05
N PHE A 85 9.67 -12.69 3.58
CA PHE A 85 10.73 -11.70 3.75
C PHE A 85 11.14 -11.09 2.39
N PHE A 86 11.39 -11.92 1.38
CA PHE A 86 11.75 -11.44 0.05
C PHE A 86 10.63 -10.67 -0.64
N PHE A 87 9.39 -11.10 -0.47
CA PHE A 87 8.23 -10.39 -0.99
C PHE A 87 8.16 -8.94 -0.47
N TYR A 88 8.29 -8.75 0.84
CA TYR A 88 8.29 -7.41 1.41
C TYR A 88 9.54 -6.61 1.06
N LEU A 89 10.73 -7.24 1.12
CA LEU A 89 11.97 -6.57 0.80
C LEU A 89 11.96 -6.01 -0.64
N LEU A 90 11.58 -6.82 -1.61
CA LEU A 90 11.49 -6.38 -3.01
C LEU A 90 10.41 -5.32 -3.22
N SER A 91 9.29 -5.40 -2.50
CA SER A 91 8.21 -4.42 -2.60
C SER A 91 8.61 -3.03 -2.11
N ILE A 92 9.51 -2.92 -1.12
CA ILE A 92 9.89 -1.63 -0.51
C ILE A 92 11.28 -1.14 -0.88
N LEU A 93 12.14 -1.99 -1.46
CA LEU A 93 13.56 -1.68 -1.66
C LEU A 93 13.77 -0.37 -2.45
N PHE A 94 13.11 -0.21 -3.58
CA PHE A 94 13.23 1.01 -4.38
C PHE A 94 12.70 2.26 -3.66
N PRO A 95 11.46 2.29 -3.13
CA PRO A 95 10.96 3.42 -2.35
C PRO A 95 11.81 3.73 -1.12
N LEU A 96 12.34 2.71 -0.45
CA LEU A 96 13.20 2.88 0.72
C LEU A 96 14.51 3.56 0.35
N LEU A 97 15.18 3.12 -0.71
CA LEU A 97 16.43 3.74 -1.20
C LEU A 97 16.23 5.19 -1.61
N VAL A 98 15.14 5.50 -2.34
CA VAL A 98 14.78 6.88 -2.68
C VAL A 98 14.58 7.71 -1.42
N SER A 99 13.87 7.17 -0.43
CA SER A 99 13.58 7.85 0.83
C SER A 99 14.84 8.13 1.66
N VAL A 100 15.75 7.17 1.74
CA VAL A 100 17.00 7.29 2.51
C VAL A 100 17.98 8.24 1.84
N PHE A 101 18.22 8.06 0.54
CA PHE A 101 19.24 8.84 -0.15
C PHE A 101 18.82 10.29 -0.40
N PHE A 102 17.53 10.54 -0.55
CA PHE A 102 17.00 11.88 -0.82
C PHE A 102 16.11 12.43 0.30
N ARG A 103 16.29 11.92 1.51
CA ARG A 103 15.52 12.31 2.69
C ARG A 103 15.39 13.83 2.82
N LYS A 104 16.50 14.56 2.78
CA LYS A 104 16.54 16.03 2.93
C LYS A 104 15.69 16.78 1.89
N CYS A 105 15.49 16.19 0.71
CA CYS A 105 14.70 16.79 -0.37
C CYS A 105 13.21 16.47 -0.28
N ILE A 106 12.84 15.43 0.47
CA ILE A 106 11.47 14.87 0.50
C ILE A 106 10.81 15.03 1.88
N GLU A 107 11.58 15.09 2.97
CA GLU A 107 11.09 14.97 4.35
C GLU A 107 10.01 15.98 4.77
N ASN A 108 9.91 17.12 4.08
CA ASN A 108 8.89 18.15 4.40
C ASN A 108 7.64 18.06 3.52
N ARG A 109 7.48 16.99 2.73
CA ARG A 109 6.32 16.84 1.86
C ARG A 109 5.23 16.01 2.52
N PHE A 110 4.05 16.60 2.65
CA PHE A 110 2.86 15.94 3.21
C PHE A 110 2.55 14.62 2.48
N GLU A 111 2.60 14.65 1.14
CA GLU A 111 2.29 13.52 0.28
C GLU A 111 3.26 12.34 0.52
N PHE A 112 4.52 12.62 0.79
CA PHE A 112 5.53 11.61 1.11
C PHE A 112 5.16 10.84 2.39
N PHE A 113 4.81 11.57 3.44
CA PHE A 113 4.39 10.94 4.69
C PHE A 113 3.08 10.17 4.53
N LEU A 114 2.14 10.71 3.74
CA LEU A 114 0.86 10.08 3.49
C LEU A 114 1.00 8.71 2.80
N VAL A 115 1.82 8.62 1.74
CA VAL A 115 2.01 7.35 1.03
C VAL A 115 2.74 6.32 1.88
N TRP A 116 3.74 6.72 2.71
CA TRP A 116 4.42 5.83 3.64
C TRP A 116 3.51 5.36 4.78
N MET A 117 2.72 6.27 5.37
CA MET A 117 1.76 5.91 6.42
C MET A 117 0.68 4.97 5.88
N ASN A 118 0.13 5.27 4.70
CA ASN A 118 -0.85 4.40 4.05
C ASN A 118 -0.27 3.00 3.80
N PHE A 119 0.96 2.91 3.29
CA PHE A 119 1.64 1.64 3.09
C PHE A 119 1.87 0.89 4.40
N GLY A 120 2.35 1.57 5.44
CA GLY A 120 2.57 0.97 6.76
C GLY A 120 1.29 0.40 7.37
N ILE A 121 0.18 1.14 7.31
CA ILE A 121 -1.12 0.69 7.82
C ILE A 121 -1.66 -0.48 6.98
N ALA A 122 -1.50 -0.42 5.66
CA ALA A 122 -1.94 -1.49 4.77
C ALA A 122 -1.19 -2.80 5.04
N ILE A 123 0.14 -2.75 5.26
CA ILE A 123 0.94 -3.91 5.69
C ILE A 123 0.46 -4.42 7.05
N LEU A 124 0.32 -3.55 8.04
CA LEU A 124 -0.14 -3.96 9.37
C LEU A 124 -1.51 -4.65 9.29
N THR A 125 -2.43 -4.12 8.50
CA THR A 125 -3.75 -4.72 8.31
C THR A 125 -3.63 -6.10 7.65
N ALA A 126 -2.83 -6.24 6.61
CA ALA A 126 -2.63 -7.51 5.91
C ALA A 126 -1.93 -8.58 6.78
N ILE A 127 -1.00 -8.14 7.66
CA ILE A 127 -0.29 -9.04 8.57
C ILE A 127 -1.19 -9.49 9.74
N LEU A 128 -1.98 -8.57 10.31
CA LEU A 128 -2.70 -8.83 11.55
C LEU A 128 -4.06 -9.47 11.34
N VAL A 129 -4.77 -9.14 10.25
CA VAL A 129 -6.18 -9.47 10.06
C VAL A 129 -6.36 -10.47 8.94
N VAL A 130 -7.23 -11.46 9.18
CA VAL A 130 -7.60 -12.49 8.21
C VAL A 130 -9.11 -12.65 8.12
N GLU A 131 -9.62 -12.87 6.93
CA GLU A 131 -11.03 -13.25 6.69
C GLU A 131 -11.19 -14.77 6.79
N GLN A 132 -12.09 -15.25 7.64
CA GLN A 132 -12.44 -16.67 7.73
C GLN A 132 -13.89 -16.87 7.29
N PRO A 133 -14.23 -18.06 6.68
CA PRO A 133 -13.35 -19.18 6.31
C PRO A 133 -12.57 -18.95 5.00
N HIS A 134 -12.87 -17.91 4.24
CA HIS A 134 -12.33 -17.66 2.89
C HIS A 134 -10.96 -16.98 2.90
N MET A 135 -9.98 -17.60 3.57
CA MET A 135 -8.61 -17.07 3.62
C MET A 135 -7.98 -16.85 2.23
N GLY A 136 -8.37 -17.66 1.24
CA GLY A 136 -7.87 -17.55 -0.14
C GLY A 136 -8.38 -16.34 -0.92
N SER A 137 -9.32 -15.55 -0.39
CA SER A 137 -9.77 -14.32 -1.06
C SER A 137 -8.74 -13.21 -1.04
N PHE A 138 -7.78 -13.25 -0.07
CA PHE A 138 -6.69 -12.27 0.11
C PHE A 138 -7.12 -10.81 -0.01
N ASN A 139 -8.38 -10.50 0.34
CA ASN A 139 -8.95 -9.17 0.12
C ASN A 139 -8.13 -8.05 0.77
N LEU A 140 -7.65 -8.25 2.00
CA LEU A 140 -6.85 -7.26 2.71
C LEU A 140 -5.49 -7.03 2.06
N MET A 141 -4.92 -8.04 1.39
CA MET A 141 -3.67 -7.90 0.64
C MET A 141 -3.82 -7.02 -0.60
N TRP A 142 -5.00 -6.91 -1.19
CA TRP A 142 -5.25 -5.95 -2.27
C TRP A 142 -5.05 -4.51 -1.83
N GLY A 143 -5.43 -4.16 -0.59
CA GLY A 143 -5.17 -2.84 -0.01
C GLY A 143 -3.67 -2.56 0.10
N GLN A 144 -2.90 -3.55 0.55
CA GLN A 144 -1.43 -3.48 0.62
C GLN A 144 -0.80 -3.34 -0.77
N ASN A 145 -1.24 -4.10 -1.77
CA ASN A 145 -0.71 -4.02 -3.12
C ASN A 145 -0.96 -2.63 -3.75
N LEU A 146 -2.15 -2.07 -3.56
CA LEU A 146 -2.47 -0.72 -4.01
C LEU A 146 -1.65 0.35 -3.27
N ALA A 147 -1.46 0.21 -1.97
CA ALA A 147 -0.62 1.11 -1.19
C ALA A 147 0.87 1.05 -1.62
N SER A 148 1.38 -0.17 -1.91
CA SER A 148 2.72 -0.39 -2.46
C SER A 148 2.87 0.29 -3.83
N PHE A 149 1.90 0.10 -4.71
CA PHE A 149 1.88 0.72 -6.03
C PHE A 149 1.90 2.26 -5.94
N LEU A 150 1.11 2.85 -5.04
CA LEU A 150 1.10 4.30 -4.84
C LEU A 150 2.43 4.82 -4.29
N LEU A 151 3.01 4.12 -3.31
CA LEU A 151 4.31 4.47 -2.76
C LEU A 151 5.39 4.43 -3.84
N PHE A 152 5.40 3.37 -4.64
CA PHE A 152 6.32 3.19 -5.75
C PHE A 152 6.17 4.30 -6.80
N THR A 153 4.94 4.55 -7.23
CA THR A 153 4.61 5.58 -8.23
C THR A 153 4.97 6.98 -7.74
N TYR A 154 4.74 7.27 -6.47
CA TYR A 154 5.13 8.54 -5.86
C TYR A 154 6.65 8.73 -5.90
N CYS A 155 7.41 7.73 -5.45
CA CYS A 155 8.87 7.78 -5.45
C CYS A 155 9.46 7.90 -6.86
N LEU A 156 8.91 7.15 -7.81
CA LEU A 156 9.31 7.22 -9.22
C LEU A 156 8.98 8.59 -9.83
N GLY A 157 7.76 9.09 -9.62
CA GLY A 157 7.34 10.41 -10.12
C GLY A 157 8.17 11.54 -9.53
N TRP A 158 8.53 11.45 -8.23
CA TRP A 158 9.43 12.40 -7.60
C TRP A 158 10.83 12.34 -8.23
N LEU A 159 11.37 11.15 -8.43
CA LEU A 159 12.68 10.93 -9.04
C LEU A 159 12.74 11.49 -10.46
N LEU A 160 11.71 11.22 -11.28
CA LEU A 160 11.63 11.73 -12.65
C LEU A 160 11.55 13.26 -12.73
N LYS A 161 10.86 13.89 -11.77
CA LYS A 161 10.82 15.36 -11.66
C LYS A 161 12.15 15.97 -11.23
N ASN A 162 13.01 15.20 -10.57
CA ASN A 162 14.26 15.67 -9.97
C ASN A 162 15.48 14.92 -10.52
N LEU A 163 15.51 14.62 -11.82
CA LEU A 163 16.59 13.87 -12.47
C LEU A 163 17.98 14.53 -12.29
N TRP A 164 18.03 15.86 -12.09
CA TRP A 164 19.26 16.58 -11.78
C TRP A 164 19.95 16.09 -10.51
N VAL A 165 19.18 15.59 -9.53
CA VAL A 165 19.69 15.04 -8.27
C VAL A 165 20.47 13.74 -8.52
N LEU A 166 20.09 12.98 -9.54
CA LEU A 166 20.77 11.75 -9.93
C LEU A 166 22.17 12.01 -10.50
N LYS A 167 22.37 13.16 -11.14
CA LYS A 167 23.67 13.53 -11.72
C LYS A 167 24.74 13.82 -10.66
N GLN A 168 24.35 14.14 -9.42
CA GLN A 168 25.28 14.53 -8.36
C GLN A 168 25.82 13.37 -7.51
N LYS A 169 25.22 12.17 -7.60
CA LYS A 169 25.50 11.06 -6.69
C LYS A 169 25.61 9.72 -7.43
N ASN A 170 26.72 9.50 -8.11
CA ASN A 170 26.90 8.37 -9.01
C ASN A 170 26.56 6.99 -8.41
N TRP A 171 27.10 6.64 -7.24
CA TRP A 171 26.85 5.34 -6.63
C TRP A 171 25.40 5.19 -6.11
N GLN A 172 24.82 6.24 -5.55
CA GLN A 172 23.43 6.23 -5.07
C GLN A 172 22.46 6.10 -6.24
N THR A 173 22.75 6.78 -7.33
CA THR A 173 21.99 6.65 -8.58
C THR A 173 22.06 5.22 -9.12
N ALA A 174 23.25 4.64 -9.18
CA ALA A 174 23.44 3.27 -9.65
C ALA A 174 22.62 2.27 -8.79
N THR A 175 22.66 2.43 -7.47
CA THR A 175 21.90 1.56 -6.53
C THR A 175 20.37 1.70 -6.73
N ILE A 176 19.87 2.91 -6.94
CA ILE A 176 18.43 3.14 -7.19
C ILE A 176 18.01 2.55 -8.53
N VAL A 177 18.79 2.77 -9.58
CA VAL A 177 18.52 2.21 -10.91
C VAL A 177 18.55 0.68 -10.86
N LEU A 178 19.52 0.10 -10.16
CA LEU A 178 19.58 -1.35 -9.95
C LEU A 178 18.33 -1.88 -9.23
N ALA A 179 17.93 -1.24 -8.14
CA ALA A 179 16.72 -1.65 -7.39
C ALA A 179 15.44 -1.54 -8.25
N LEU A 180 15.32 -0.47 -9.03
CA LEU A 180 14.21 -0.28 -9.96
C LEU A 180 14.22 -1.37 -11.06
N SER A 181 15.37 -1.65 -11.63
CA SER A 181 15.54 -2.68 -12.67
C SER A 181 15.18 -4.08 -12.12
N LEU A 182 15.65 -4.42 -10.92
CA LEU A 182 15.32 -5.68 -10.26
C LEU A 182 13.80 -5.80 -10.02
N HIS A 183 13.15 -4.72 -9.61
CA HIS A 183 11.71 -4.71 -9.41
C HIS A 183 10.94 -4.92 -10.73
N ILE A 184 11.34 -4.24 -11.80
CA ILE A 184 10.72 -4.41 -13.13
C ILE A 184 10.94 -5.83 -13.65
N ILE A 185 12.16 -6.35 -13.59
CA ILE A 185 12.49 -7.71 -14.05
C ILE A 185 11.69 -8.74 -13.25
N SER A 186 11.65 -8.63 -11.92
CA SER A 186 10.88 -9.55 -11.08
C SER A 186 9.38 -9.53 -11.41
N GLY A 187 8.82 -8.34 -11.69
CA GLY A 187 7.42 -8.20 -12.13
C GLY A 187 7.15 -8.85 -13.48
N ILE A 188 8.04 -8.68 -14.45
CA ILE A 188 7.94 -9.33 -15.77
C ILE A 188 8.02 -10.84 -15.62
N VAL A 189 9.02 -11.36 -14.89
CA VAL A 189 9.19 -12.79 -14.65
C VAL A 189 7.96 -13.40 -13.97
N TYR A 190 7.44 -12.74 -12.91
CA TYR A 190 6.22 -13.17 -12.23
C TYR A 190 5.03 -13.25 -13.20
N THR A 191 4.84 -12.22 -14.02
CA THR A 191 3.75 -12.17 -15.00
C THR A 191 3.87 -13.27 -16.04
N LEU A 192 5.09 -13.50 -16.56
CA LEU A 192 5.35 -14.57 -17.52
C LEU A 192 5.08 -15.95 -16.93
N ILE A 193 5.54 -16.21 -15.70
CA ILE A 193 5.28 -17.48 -14.99
C ILE A 193 3.78 -17.69 -14.82
N THR A 194 3.05 -16.66 -14.39
CA THR A 194 1.59 -16.74 -14.17
C THR A 194 0.82 -17.03 -15.48
N ILE A 195 1.26 -16.45 -16.61
CA ILE A 195 0.64 -16.68 -17.92
C ILE A 195 0.98 -18.07 -18.49
N LEU A 196 2.25 -18.46 -18.40
CA LEU A 196 2.74 -19.70 -19.03
C LEU A 196 2.36 -20.96 -18.22
N PHE A 197 2.22 -20.80 -16.91
CA PHE A 197 1.89 -21.88 -15.98
C PHE A 197 0.66 -21.50 -15.15
N PRO A 198 -0.55 -21.45 -15.76
CA PRO A 198 -1.79 -21.14 -15.06
C PRO A 198 -2.19 -22.31 -14.15
N GLY A 199 -1.45 -22.49 -13.08
CA GLY A 199 -1.77 -23.38 -11.98
C GLY A 199 -2.29 -22.54 -10.78
N PRO A 200 -2.92 -23.17 -9.76
CA PRO A 200 -3.16 -22.47 -8.54
C PRO A 200 -1.82 -21.93 -8.05
N VAL A 201 -1.64 -20.64 -8.11
CA VAL A 201 -0.53 -19.97 -7.43
C VAL A 201 -0.78 -20.25 -5.95
N ILE A 202 0.01 -21.21 -5.44
CA ILE A 202 -0.06 -21.74 -4.09
C ILE A 202 0.16 -20.61 -3.10
#